data_3fe755e84e9055e3850b222d2f8c0aed
#
_entry.id   3fe755e84e9055e3850b222d2f8c0aed
#
_cell.length_a   1.000
_cell.length_b   1.000
_cell.length_c   1.000
_cell.angle_alpha   90.00
_cell.angle_beta   90.00
_cell.angle_gamma   90.00
#
_symmetry.space_group_name_H-M   'P 1'
#
loop_
_entity.id
_entity.type
_entity.pdbx_description
1 polymer ?
#
loop_
_entity_poly.entity_id
_entity_poly.type
_entity_poly.pdbx_seq_one_letter_code
_entity_poly.pdbx_strand_id
1 'polypeptide(L)'
;MSERRSTRAYTILLVFLLSSLTPMVSADPPEETIDETNEFTPVFGDLDNFVSTDARPYMIEGSDDMLYSATRLMKQAWVAEGLPGVDIATSPQSKTSGRACTPYSEGDSATVPTSGGSIDVTIEKTTSTAAFMVENGRTLSSTVLNNWASTWDSTVYPTLITYFGKDYFDGRGIAAPDVDNNCQIEIVIYAIDGAYNIGGYFSPGMSASREAIFIDIDDAPLVWSKVILAHELQHLLHNALDPYENIWIDEGAADMAAFLCFGGSSTLYGHVNAWTTASHHSVRWWNQRIADYGGGFIFLLYLADHLGGGPAIRKLAQDSSTGASGIEDLARNPVGATPGVIGRDFIDIYTNFTIAATLDSDQGIYGMSNLYLTPACGSSDFCRIQPADTNNDWVGPWSSMGNFVEGWGVQVFKFTPGSAAPAPLTMRFTGDVPGMDGVIMSRAAADGLYTRTDINFNGAVGTALVPGFGNLTDEIWAITWYASIKGDCDYTSCGSSYPQGVIDVEAARITSPATLSLNSTVLADRDGDSMIDTAEIEFKVLSNAFFEDLDVELRLRVAGEVI
;
A
#
# COMPACT_ATOMS: atom_id res chain seq x y z
N MET A 1 -23.03 -30.91 -24.91
CA MET A 1 -21.68 -30.81 -24.33
C MET A 1 -21.53 -29.45 -23.59
N SER A 2 -22.57 -29.00 -22.89
CA SER A 2 -22.56 -27.64 -22.27
C SER A 2 -22.87 -27.63 -20.74
N GLU A 3 -23.07 -28.78 -20.11
CA GLU A 3 -23.48 -28.84 -18.71
C GLU A 3 -22.35 -29.18 -17.68
N ARG A 4 -21.09 -29.33 -18.14
CA ARG A 4 -19.97 -29.69 -17.22
C ARG A 4 -19.07 -28.54 -16.80
N ARG A 5 -19.29 -27.31 -17.29
CA ARG A 5 -18.39 -26.16 -16.97
C ARG A 5 -18.86 -25.31 -15.80
N SER A 6 -20.13 -25.29 -15.49
CA SER A 6 -20.71 -24.48 -14.39
C SER A 6 -20.34 -24.98 -12.98
N THR A 7 -20.18 -26.30 -12.80
CA THR A 7 -20.05 -26.91 -11.46
C THR A 7 -18.67 -26.71 -10.80
N ARG A 8 -17.62 -26.28 -11.54
CA ARG A 8 -16.29 -26.11 -10.95
C ARG A 8 -16.06 -24.73 -10.31
N ALA A 9 -16.69 -23.70 -10.82
CA ALA A 9 -16.61 -22.36 -10.23
C ALA A 9 -17.27 -22.31 -8.82
N TYR A 10 -18.40 -23.00 -8.69
CA TYR A 10 -19.12 -23.09 -7.40
C TYR A 10 -18.33 -23.79 -6.28
N THR A 11 -17.47 -24.75 -6.61
CA THR A 11 -16.73 -25.52 -5.60
C THR A 11 -15.60 -24.70 -4.96
N ILE A 12 -15.07 -23.71 -5.66
CA ILE A 12 -13.99 -22.86 -5.14
C ILE A 12 -14.56 -21.78 -4.19
N LEU A 13 -15.70 -21.20 -4.53
CA LEU A 13 -16.35 -20.19 -3.68
C LEU A 13 -16.87 -20.81 -2.36
N LEU A 14 -17.40 -22.04 -2.39
CA LEU A 14 -17.95 -22.74 -1.21
C LEU A 14 -16.87 -23.18 -0.20
N VAL A 15 -15.64 -23.45 -0.65
CA VAL A 15 -14.55 -23.89 0.24
C VAL A 15 -13.98 -22.72 1.06
N PHE A 16 -14.02 -21.49 0.55
CA PHE A 16 -13.55 -20.32 1.28
C PHE A 16 -14.58 -19.78 2.29
N LEU A 17 -15.87 -19.95 2.05
CA LEU A 17 -16.96 -19.55 2.96
C LEU A 17 -17.08 -20.44 4.20
N LEU A 18 -16.54 -21.67 4.18
CA LEU A 18 -16.64 -22.61 5.31
C LEU A 18 -15.53 -22.47 6.35
N SER A 19 -14.50 -21.69 6.12
CA SER A 19 -13.37 -21.54 7.06
C SER A 19 -13.50 -20.39 8.06
N SER A 20 -14.52 -19.53 7.94
CA SER A 20 -14.71 -18.34 8.79
C SER A 20 -16.00 -18.32 9.65
N LEU A 21 -16.75 -19.43 9.71
CA LEU A 21 -17.96 -19.49 10.52
C LEU A 21 -17.66 -19.78 11.99
N THR A 22 -17.42 -18.75 12.78
CA THR A 22 -17.73 -18.75 14.22
C THR A 22 -19.07 -18.05 14.42
N PRO A 23 -20.01 -18.61 15.20
CA PRO A 23 -21.32 -17.99 15.36
C PRO A 23 -21.24 -16.75 16.25
N MET A 24 -21.55 -15.59 15.70
CA MET A 24 -21.77 -14.37 16.45
C MET A 24 -23.24 -14.22 16.85
N VAL A 25 -23.45 -13.74 18.06
CA VAL A 25 -24.77 -13.42 18.62
C VAL A 25 -25.16 -12.04 18.11
N SER A 26 -26.31 -11.94 17.43
CA SER A 26 -26.84 -10.67 16.93
C SER A 26 -27.34 -9.79 18.08
N ALA A 27 -26.82 -8.58 18.15
CA ALA A 27 -27.46 -7.47 18.85
C ALA A 27 -27.89 -6.44 17.81
N ASP A 28 -29.15 -6.03 17.82
CA ASP A 28 -29.65 -4.99 16.93
C ASP A 28 -28.96 -3.65 17.24
N PRO A 29 -28.42 -2.95 16.22
CA PRO A 29 -27.80 -1.65 16.43
C PRO A 29 -28.85 -0.56 16.72
N PRO A 30 -28.51 0.48 17.51
CA PRO A 30 -29.40 1.61 17.73
C PRO A 30 -29.59 2.43 16.44
N GLU A 31 -30.81 2.94 16.22
CA GLU A 31 -31.13 3.90 15.16
C GLU A 31 -30.34 5.20 15.38
N GLU A 32 -29.31 5.48 14.56
CA GLU A 32 -28.64 6.76 14.56
C GLU A 32 -29.27 7.75 13.59
N THR A 33 -29.52 8.94 14.10
CA THR A 33 -30.02 10.07 13.31
C THR A 33 -28.87 10.70 12.53
N ILE A 34 -29.01 10.72 11.20
CA ILE A 34 -28.03 11.34 10.28
C ILE A 34 -28.10 12.87 10.44
N ASP A 35 -26.98 13.49 10.81
CA ASP A 35 -26.84 14.95 10.75
C ASP A 35 -26.52 15.35 9.29
N GLU A 36 -27.49 15.97 8.62
CA GLU A 36 -27.47 16.31 7.19
C GLU A 36 -26.61 17.55 6.85
N THR A 37 -25.85 18.13 7.79
CA THR A 37 -25.24 19.45 7.61
C THR A 37 -23.79 19.48 7.15
N ASN A 38 -23.13 18.35 6.90
CA ASN A 38 -21.76 18.34 6.39
C ASN A 38 -21.73 18.24 4.86
N GLU A 39 -21.84 19.39 4.18
CA GLU A 39 -21.44 19.51 2.79
C GLU A 39 -19.90 19.38 2.67
N PHE A 40 -19.43 18.18 2.34
CA PHE A 40 -18.05 17.99 1.90
C PHE A 40 -17.91 18.57 0.49
N THR A 41 -17.21 19.66 0.37
CA THR A 41 -16.85 20.21 -0.94
C THR A 41 -15.55 19.57 -1.38
N PRO A 42 -15.54 18.74 -2.45
CA PRO A 42 -14.29 18.17 -2.93
C PRO A 42 -13.39 19.29 -3.44
N VAL A 43 -12.26 19.50 -2.75
CA VAL A 43 -11.26 20.50 -3.15
C VAL A 43 -10.33 19.83 -4.17
N PHE A 44 -10.68 19.92 -5.45
CA PHE A 44 -9.86 19.41 -6.54
C PHE A 44 -9.41 20.55 -7.45
N GLY A 45 -8.34 21.13 -7.11
CA GLY A 45 -7.58 22.11 -7.88
C GLY A 45 -6.16 22.21 -7.33
N ASP A 46 -6.02 22.14 -6.03
CA ASP A 46 -4.75 22.17 -5.33
C ASP A 46 -4.78 21.10 -4.24
N LEU A 47 -3.97 20.03 -4.39
CA LEU A 47 -3.69 19.07 -3.32
C LEU A 47 -3.06 19.75 -2.09
N ASP A 48 -2.64 20.98 -2.21
CA ASP A 48 -2.03 21.80 -1.16
C ASP A 48 -2.99 22.17 -0.01
N ASN A 49 -4.27 21.77 -0.05
CA ASN A 49 -5.28 22.15 0.95
C ASN A 49 -6.03 20.97 1.59
N PHE A 50 -5.48 19.77 1.58
CA PHE A 50 -6.01 18.66 2.38
C PHE A 50 -5.69 18.86 3.86
N VAL A 51 -6.12 19.95 4.44
CA VAL A 51 -6.19 20.08 5.89
C VAL A 51 -7.51 19.47 6.31
N SER A 52 -7.48 18.31 6.93
CA SER A 52 -8.60 17.71 7.64
C SER A 52 -9.12 18.71 8.68
N THR A 53 -10.08 19.54 8.30
CA THR A 53 -10.85 20.32 9.27
C THR A 53 -12.03 19.50 9.73
N ASP A 54 -11.91 18.93 10.93
CA ASP A 54 -12.98 18.53 11.88
C ASP A 54 -14.20 17.72 11.42
N ALA A 55 -14.20 17.07 10.26
CA ALA A 55 -15.17 16.04 9.96
C ALA A 55 -14.67 14.69 10.49
N ARG A 56 -14.76 14.46 11.80
CA ARG A 56 -14.50 13.13 12.37
C ARG A 56 -15.64 12.22 11.98
N PRO A 57 -15.39 11.16 11.18
CA PRO A 57 -16.42 10.15 10.97
C PRO A 57 -16.74 9.49 12.31
N TYR A 58 -18.01 9.25 12.55
CA TYR A 58 -18.49 8.52 13.72
C TYR A 58 -17.85 7.15 13.74
N MET A 59 -17.21 6.83 14.87
CA MET A 59 -16.68 5.51 15.15
C MET A 59 -17.76 4.64 15.75
N ILE A 60 -17.92 3.44 15.21
CA ILE A 60 -18.54 2.35 15.95
C ILE A 60 -17.44 1.76 16.83
N GLU A 61 -17.44 2.13 18.12
CA GLU A 61 -16.53 1.55 19.09
C GLU A 61 -16.73 0.02 19.13
N GLY A 62 -15.73 -0.75 18.70
CA GLY A 62 -15.63 -2.18 18.97
C GLY A 62 -15.97 -3.12 17.82
N SER A 63 -16.12 -2.67 16.58
CA SER A 63 -16.25 -3.59 15.46
C SER A 63 -14.87 -3.85 14.81
N ASP A 64 -14.43 -5.11 14.85
CA ASP A 64 -13.32 -5.63 14.03
C ASP A 64 -13.77 -5.83 12.56
N ASP A 65 -14.89 -5.22 12.15
CA ASP A 65 -15.60 -5.48 10.92
C ASP A 65 -14.99 -4.65 9.80
N MET A 66 -14.09 -5.29 9.06
CA MET A 66 -13.46 -4.74 7.87
C MET A 66 -14.14 -5.29 6.62
N LEU A 67 -14.59 -4.38 5.79
CA LEU A 67 -15.19 -4.71 4.51
C LEU A 67 -14.15 -5.09 3.47
N TYR A 68 -14.52 -6.08 2.68
CA TYR A 68 -13.74 -6.56 1.55
C TYR A 68 -14.46 -6.29 0.24
N SER A 69 -13.69 -5.95 -0.79
CA SER A 69 -14.12 -6.06 -2.17
C SER A 69 -13.86 -7.48 -2.68
N ALA A 70 -14.82 -8.05 -3.40
CA ALA A 70 -14.65 -9.32 -4.09
C ALA A 70 -14.19 -9.16 -5.55
N THR A 71 -13.91 -7.95 -6.03
CA THR A 71 -13.49 -7.65 -7.41
C THR A 71 -12.31 -8.49 -7.84
N ARG A 72 -11.33 -8.65 -6.96
CA ARG A 72 -10.18 -9.49 -7.21
C ARG A 72 -10.56 -10.96 -7.48
N LEU A 73 -11.46 -11.54 -6.70
CA LEU A 73 -11.91 -12.91 -6.93
C LEU A 73 -12.56 -13.04 -8.31
N MET A 74 -13.30 -12.02 -8.73
CA MET A 74 -13.92 -11.96 -10.06
C MET A 74 -12.88 -11.80 -11.17
N LYS A 75 -11.84 -10.98 -11.00
CA LYS A 75 -10.72 -10.86 -11.94
C LYS A 75 -9.95 -12.18 -12.07
N GLN A 76 -9.66 -12.86 -10.96
CA GLN A 76 -8.98 -14.15 -10.97
C GLN A 76 -9.77 -15.24 -11.66
N ALA A 77 -11.08 -15.32 -11.39
CA ALA A 77 -11.96 -16.27 -12.07
C ALA A 77 -11.99 -16.02 -13.58
N TRP A 78 -12.06 -14.76 -13.98
CA TRP A 78 -12.06 -14.34 -15.38
C TRP A 78 -10.76 -14.72 -16.11
N VAL A 79 -9.59 -14.47 -15.49
CA VAL A 79 -8.28 -14.87 -16.03
C VAL A 79 -8.15 -16.39 -16.09
N ALA A 80 -8.60 -17.11 -15.06
CA ALA A 80 -8.53 -18.57 -15.00
C ALA A 80 -9.40 -19.26 -16.06
N GLU A 81 -10.49 -18.64 -16.49
CA GLU A 81 -11.35 -19.13 -17.58
C GLU A 81 -10.74 -18.85 -18.96
N GLY A 82 -9.61 -18.16 -19.03
CA GLY A 82 -8.94 -17.79 -20.28
C GLY A 82 -9.79 -16.87 -21.15
N LEU A 83 -10.69 -16.13 -20.55
CA LEU A 83 -11.48 -15.13 -21.25
C LEU A 83 -10.55 -13.98 -21.61
N PRO A 84 -10.48 -13.60 -22.91
CA PRO A 84 -9.70 -12.44 -23.31
C PRO A 84 -10.22 -11.24 -22.57
N GLY A 85 -9.30 -10.32 -22.22
CA GLY A 85 -9.68 -9.00 -21.75
C GLY A 85 -10.74 -8.49 -22.70
N VAL A 86 -11.94 -8.27 -22.18
CA VAL A 86 -12.90 -7.53 -22.98
C VAL A 86 -12.32 -6.13 -23.04
N ASP A 87 -11.60 -5.89 -24.13
CA ASP A 87 -11.22 -4.54 -24.48
C ASP A 87 -12.53 -3.79 -24.76
N ILE A 88 -13.12 -3.27 -23.67
CA ILE A 88 -14.28 -2.38 -23.75
C ILE A 88 -13.95 -1.19 -24.68
N ALA A 89 -12.64 -0.97 -24.92
CA ALA A 89 -12.15 0.03 -25.85
C ALA A 89 -12.27 -0.37 -27.33
N THR A 90 -12.30 -1.67 -27.67
CA THR A 90 -12.31 -2.14 -29.06
C THR A 90 -13.66 -2.61 -29.57
N SER A 91 -14.70 -2.63 -28.76
CA SER A 91 -16.05 -2.70 -29.34
C SER A 91 -16.16 -1.59 -30.37
N PRO A 92 -16.43 -1.91 -31.67
CA PRO A 92 -16.49 -0.90 -32.70
C PRO A 92 -17.72 -0.02 -32.45
N GLN A 93 -17.52 0.99 -31.63
CA GLN A 93 -18.54 2.00 -31.39
C GLN A 93 -18.72 2.77 -32.68
N SER A 94 -19.90 2.68 -33.21
CA SER A 94 -20.34 3.44 -34.38
C SER A 94 -20.03 4.93 -34.17
N LYS A 95 -19.19 5.50 -35.04
CA LYS A 95 -18.90 6.93 -35.08
C LYS A 95 -20.16 7.70 -35.47
N THR A 96 -21.09 7.86 -34.55
CA THR A 96 -22.23 8.75 -34.76
C THR A 96 -22.16 9.87 -33.74
N SER A 97 -21.87 11.06 -34.21
CA SER A 97 -22.05 12.31 -33.47
C SER A 97 -23.52 12.40 -33.05
N GLY A 98 -23.76 12.35 -31.74
CA GLY A 98 -25.10 12.42 -31.16
C GLY A 98 -25.73 11.05 -30.89
N ARG A 99 -25.00 10.13 -30.24
CA ARG A 99 -25.57 8.87 -29.75
C ARG A 99 -26.73 9.17 -28.80
N ALA A 100 -27.93 8.68 -29.12
CA ALA A 100 -29.08 8.77 -28.22
C ALA A 100 -29.00 7.63 -27.21
N CYS A 101 -28.88 7.96 -25.94
CA CYS A 101 -28.97 6.98 -24.86
C CYS A 101 -30.39 6.44 -24.71
N THR A 102 -30.51 5.21 -24.23
CA THR A 102 -31.77 4.61 -23.83
C THR A 102 -31.72 4.30 -22.34
N PRO A 103 -31.80 5.32 -21.47
CA PRO A 103 -31.64 5.15 -20.03
C PRO A 103 -32.81 4.36 -19.44
N TYR A 104 -32.55 3.66 -18.34
CA TYR A 104 -33.58 3.06 -17.49
C TYR A 104 -34.47 4.14 -16.87
N SER A 105 -35.70 3.73 -16.56
CA SER A 105 -36.66 4.52 -15.79
C SER A 105 -36.96 3.85 -14.46
N GLU A 106 -37.27 4.66 -13.43
CA GLU A 106 -37.74 4.12 -12.15
C GLU A 106 -38.99 3.26 -12.35
N GLY A 107 -39.00 2.06 -11.77
CA GLY A 107 -40.02 1.03 -11.94
C GLY A 107 -39.79 0.04 -13.07
N ASP A 108 -38.79 0.25 -13.94
CA ASP A 108 -38.39 -0.77 -14.92
C ASP A 108 -37.87 -2.02 -14.20
N SER A 109 -37.94 -3.18 -14.87
CA SER A 109 -37.42 -4.45 -14.35
C SER A 109 -36.34 -4.99 -15.27
N ALA A 110 -35.34 -5.62 -14.71
CA ALA A 110 -34.26 -6.28 -15.44
C ALA A 110 -33.87 -7.61 -14.78
N THR A 111 -33.25 -8.50 -15.59
CA THR A 111 -32.58 -9.69 -15.05
C THR A 111 -31.06 -9.47 -15.18
N VAL A 112 -30.35 -9.55 -14.05
CA VAL A 112 -28.91 -9.26 -13.97
C VAL A 112 -28.16 -10.52 -13.59
N PRO A 113 -27.11 -10.92 -14.36
CA PRO A 113 -26.21 -11.98 -13.93
C PRO A 113 -25.38 -11.52 -12.74
N THR A 114 -25.16 -12.41 -11.78
CA THR A 114 -24.33 -12.20 -10.59
C THR A 114 -23.37 -13.38 -10.40
N SER A 115 -22.49 -13.30 -9.43
CA SER A 115 -21.60 -14.41 -9.05
C SER A 115 -22.35 -15.67 -8.63
N GLY A 116 -23.55 -15.52 -8.07
CA GLY A 116 -24.42 -16.62 -7.62
C GLY A 116 -25.44 -17.12 -8.65
N GLY A 117 -25.49 -16.53 -9.85
CA GLY A 117 -26.49 -16.81 -10.88
C GLY A 117 -27.15 -15.54 -11.39
N SER A 118 -28.37 -15.61 -11.90
CA SER A 118 -29.12 -14.41 -12.33
C SER A 118 -30.18 -14.06 -11.29
N ILE A 119 -30.34 -12.77 -11.06
CA ILE A 119 -31.37 -12.21 -10.18
C ILE A 119 -32.29 -11.28 -10.96
N ASP A 120 -33.54 -11.19 -10.55
CA ASP A 120 -34.47 -10.18 -11.04
C ASP A 120 -34.41 -8.96 -10.14
N VAL A 121 -34.31 -7.79 -10.75
CA VAL A 121 -34.19 -6.49 -10.06
C VAL A 121 -35.27 -5.53 -10.54
N THR A 122 -35.59 -4.56 -9.68
CA THR A 122 -36.37 -3.37 -10.03
C THR A 122 -35.48 -2.15 -9.94
N ILE A 123 -35.57 -1.26 -10.92
CA ILE A 123 -34.87 0.03 -10.93
C ILE A 123 -35.61 0.96 -9.95
N GLU A 124 -35.08 1.10 -8.75
CA GLU A 124 -35.70 1.85 -7.67
C GLU A 124 -35.38 3.35 -7.72
N LYS A 125 -34.21 3.71 -8.31
CA LYS A 125 -33.76 5.07 -8.44
C LYS A 125 -32.89 5.25 -9.68
N THR A 126 -33.02 6.39 -10.36
CA THR A 126 -32.14 6.76 -11.48
C THR A 126 -31.57 8.15 -11.32
N THR A 127 -30.37 8.35 -11.88
CA THR A 127 -29.77 9.65 -12.14
C THR A 127 -29.41 9.74 -13.62
N SER A 128 -28.79 10.82 -14.04
CA SER A 128 -28.31 10.95 -15.42
C SER A 128 -27.21 9.95 -15.79
N THR A 129 -26.49 9.43 -14.78
CA THR A 129 -25.30 8.58 -14.95
C THR A 129 -25.38 7.26 -14.21
N ALA A 130 -26.45 6.97 -13.49
CA ALA A 130 -26.61 5.71 -12.77
C ALA A 130 -28.06 5.21 -12.72
N ALA A 131 -28.21 3.88 -12.66
CA ALA A 131 -29.44 3.17 -12.37
C ALA A 131 -29.22 2.29 -11.13
N PHE A 132 -29.93 2.58 -10.02
CA PHE A 132 -29.87 1.81 -8.79
C PHE A 132 -30.91 0.70 -8.86
N MET A 133 -30.43 -0.53 -8.98
CA MET A 133 -31.20 -1.75 -9.22
C MET A 133 -31.25 -2.59 -7.95
N VAL A 134 -32.42 -2.75 -7.37
CA VAL A 134 -32.60 -3.51 -6.13
C VAL A 134 -33.20 -4.88 -6.42
N GLU A 135 -32.65 -5.93 -5.83
CA GLU A 135 -33.13 -7.31 -5.95
C GLU A 135 -34.60 -7.43 -5.56
N ASN A 136 -35.40 -8.10 -6.40
CA ASN A 136 -36.81 -8.29 -6.14
C ASN A 136 -37.04 -9.09 -4.87
N GLY A 137 -37.96 -8.59 -4.04
CA GLY A 137 -38.23 -9.19 -2.72
C GLY A 137 -37.36 -8.65 -1.58
N ARG A 138 -36.38 -7.81 -1.89
CA ARG A 138 -35.62 -7.01 -0.91
C ARG A 138 -36.12 -5.57 -0.94
N THR A 139 -35.81 -4.82 0.10
CA THR A 139 -36.16 -3.39 0.19
C THR A 139 -35.00 -2.61 0.72
N LEU A 140 -34.70 -1.48 0.08
CA LEU A 140 -33.80 -0.46 0.58
C LEU A 140 -34.62 0.82 0.82
N SER A 141 -34.35 1.53 1.92
CA SER A 141 -35.14 2.72 2.21
C SER A 141 -34.93 3.79 1.14
N SER A 142 -35.98 4.52 0.81
CA SER A 142 -35.89 5.64 -0.13
C SER A 142 -34.93 6.74 0.34
N THR A 143 -34.73 6.88 1.65
CA THR A 143 -33.72 7.78 2.22
C THR A 143 -32.32 7.38 1.83
N VAL A 144 -31.96 6.09 1.96
CA VAL A 144 -30.64 5.56 1.54
C VAL A 144 -30.46 5.74 0.05
N LEU A 145 -31.43 5.34 -0.77
CA LEU A 145 -31.36 5.47 -2.23
C LEU A 145 -31.21 6.92 -2.70
N ASN A 146 -31.98 7.84 -2.13
CA ASN A 146 -31.86 9.26 -2.47
C ASN A 146 -30.52 9.84 -2.03
N ASN A 147 -30.02 9.46 -0.87
CA ASN A 147 -28.72 9.88 -0.38
C ASN A 147 -27.59 9.35 -1.28
N TRP A 148 -27.65 8.07 -1.67
CA TRP A 148 -26.68 7.47 -2.58
C TRP A 148 -26.71 8.12 -3.97
N ALA A 149 -27.89 8.33 -4.54
CA ALA A 149 -28.05 8.98 -5.85
C ALA A 149 -27.51 10.43 -5.82
N SER A 150 -27.78 11.18 -4.75
CA SER A 150 -27.23 12.53 -4.57
C SER A 150 -25.72 12.51 -4.43
N THR A 151 -25.17 11.62 -3.59
CA THR A 151 -23.72 11.46 -3.41
C THR A 151 -23.03 11.00 -4.70
N TRP A 152 -23.66 10.11 -5.46
CA TRP A 152 -23.17 9.67 -6.75
C TRP A 152 -22.99 10.84 -7.72
N ASP A 153 -24.05 11.63 -7.93
CA ASP A 153 -24.03 12.73 -8.90
C ASP A 153 -23.14 13.89 -8.45
N SER A 154 -23.09 14.19 -7.14
CA SER A 154 -22.34 15.35 -6.65
C SER A 154 -20.87 15.05 -6.35
N THR A 155 -20.53 13.80 -6.05
CA THR A 155 -19.19 13.46 -5.53
C THR A 155 -18.57 12.29 -6.27
N VAL A 156 -19.16 11.09 -6.22
CA VAL A 156 -18.51 9.87 -6.67
C VAL A 156 -18.22 9.91 -8.18
N TYR A 157 -19.25 10.06 -9.00
CA TYR A 157 -19.10 10.02 -10.44
C TYR A 157 -18.20 11.14 -10.98
N PRO A 158 -18.40 12.44 -10.67
CA PRO A 158 -17.57 13.50 -11.21
C PRO A 158 -16.11 13.42 -10.76
N THR A 159 -15.87 13.03 -9.49
CA THR A 159 -14.52 12.81 -8.99
C THR A 159 -13.83 11.70 -9.76
N LEU A 160 -14.42 10.52 -9.80
CA LEU A 160 -13.75 9.37 -10.39
C LEU A 160 -13.59 9.48 -11.91
N ILE A 161 -14.52 10.12 -12.62
CA ILE A 161 -14.33 10.43 -14.05
C ILE A 161 -13.13 11.35 -14.25
N THR A 162 -12.88 12.29 -13.34
CA THR A 162 -11.71 13.17 -13.43
C THR A 162 -10.40 12.39 -13.30
N TYR A 163 -10.33 11.40 -12.43
CA TYR A 163 -9.11 10.64 -12.16
C TYR A 163 -8.95 9.38 -13.00
N PHE A 164 -10.04 8.67 -13.28
CA PHE A 164 -10.03 7.35 -13.90
C PHE A 164 -10.88 7.27 -15.18
N GLY A 165 -11.54 8.36 -15.59
CA GLY A 165 -12.34 8.37 -16.81
C GLY A 165 -11.48 8.23 -18.06
N LYS A 166 -11.98 7.49 -19.07
CA LYS A 166 -11.36 7.33 -20.38
C LYS A 166 -11.72 8.50 -21.29
N ASP A 167 -10.78 8.91 -22.13
CA ASP A 167 -11.05 9.89 -23.18
C ASP A 167 -11.62 9.20 -24.41
N TYR A 168 -12.89 9.46 -24.68
CA TYR A 168 -13.59 8.91 -25.82
C TYR A 168 -13.64 9.94 -26.97
N PHE A 169 -13.01 9.60 -28.08
CA PHE A 169 -12.94 10.45 -29.28
C PHE A 169 -14.25 10.47 -30.10
N ASP A 170 -15.34 9.94 -29.57
CA ASP A 170 -16.67 9.89 -30.17
C ASP A 170 -17.55 11.10 -29.82
N GLY A 171 -17.01 12.08 -29.12
CA GLY A 171 -17.68 13.30 -28.70
C GLY A 171 -18.19 13.29 -27.25
N ARG A 172 -18.04 12.18 -26.50
CA ARG A 172 -18.35 12.14 -25.07
C ARG A 172 -17.30 12.83 -24.23
N GLY A 173 -16.06 12.96 -24.75
CA GLY A 173 -14.93 13.42 -23.97
C GLY A 173 -14.51 12.41 -22.92
N ILE A 174 -14.09 12.89 -21.75
CA ILE A 174 -13.69 12.04 -20.61
C ILE A 174 -14.97 11.53 -19.94
N ALA A 175 -15.15 10.21 -19.92
CA ALA A 175 -16.38 9.58 -19.44
C ALA A 175 -16.13 8.13 -18.93
N ALA A 176 -17.14 7.53 -18.34
CA ALA A 176 -17.21 6.09 -18.12
C ALA A 176 -17.42 5.35 -19.46
N PRO A 177 -17.10 4.03 -19.51
CA PRO A 177 -17.54 3.19 -20.61
C PRO A 177 -19.08 3.21 -20.72
N ASP A 178 -19.60 2.84 -21.90
CA ASP A 178 -21.02 2.74 -22.16
C ASP A 178 -21.21 1.71 -23.29
N VAL A 179 -21.25 0.44 -22.90
CA VAL A 179 -21.25 -0.73 -23.79
C VAL A 179 -22.65 -1.00 -24.32
N ASP A 180 -23.66 -0.84 -23.47
CA ASP A 180 -25.06 -1.16 -23.79
C ASP A 180 -25.87 0.05 -24.29
N ASN A 181 -25.27 1.24 -24.33
CA ASN A 181 -25.89 2.45 -24.85
C ASN A 181 -27.03 3.01 -23.98
N ASN A 182 -26.99 2.75 -22.68
CA ASN A 182 -27.94 3.33 -21.74
C ASN A 182 -27.43 4.63 -21.07
N CYS A 183 -26.12 4.92 -21.16
CA CYS A 183 -25.45 6.06 -20.53
C CYS A 183 -25.50 6.06 -19.00
N GLN A 184 -25.77 4.95 -18.37
CA GLN A 184 -25.89 4.82 -16.91
C GLN A 184 -25.03 3.65 -16.43
N ILE A 185 -24.32 3.85 -15.34
CA ILE A 185 -23.69 2.76 -14.59
C ILE A 185 -24.78 2.03 -13.81
N GLU A 186 -24.83 0.72 -13.92
CA GLU A 186 -25.75 -0.12 -13.18
C GLU A 186 -25.20 -0.41 -11.78
N ILE A 187 -25.87 0.08 -10.76
CA ILE A 187 -25.54 -0.16 -9.36
C ILE A 187 -26.49 -1.24 -8.87
N VAL A 188 -26.03 -2.50 -8.89
CA VAL A 188 -26.83 -3.68 -8.58
C VAL A 188 -26.74 -3.98 -7.10
N ILE A 189 -27.83 -3.83 -6.37
CA ILE A 189 -27.90 -3.93 -4.92
C ILE A 189 -28.67 -5.20 -4.57
N TYR A 190 -28.00 -6.21 -4.05
CA TYR A 190 -28.58 -7.52 -3.77
C TYR A 190 -27.89 -8.21 -2.61
N ALA A 191 -28.44 -9.32 -2.10
CA ALA A 191 -27.83 -10.09 -1.04
C ALA A 191 -26.61 -10.86 -1.55
N ILE A 192 -25.40 -10.42 -1.21
CA ILE A 192 -24.15 -11.10 -1.58
C ILE A 192 -23.86 -12.21 -0.57
N ASP A 193 -23.52 -11.86 0.67
CA ASP A 193 -23.16 -12.83 1.72
C ASP A 193 -23.50 -12.35 3.14
N GLY A 194 -24.25 -11.25 3.25
CA GLY A 194 -24.68 -10.63 4.52
C GLY A 194 -23.71 -9.58 5.03
N ALA A 195 -24.19 -8.79 5.98
CA ALA A 195 -23.46 -7.64 6.48
C ALA A 195 -22.06 -7.97 7.02
N TYR A 196 -21.11 -7.04 6.77
CA TYR A 196 -19.73 -7.05 7.30
C TYR A 196 -18.77 -8.09 6.69
N ASN A 197 -19.06 -8.61 5.51
CA ASN A 197 -18.14 -9.48 4.78
C ASN A 197 -17.72 -8.82 3.45
N ILE A 198 -18.34 -9.23 2.34
CA ILE A 198 -18.11 -8.63 1.02
C ILE A 198 -19.06 -7.46 0.84
N GLY A 199 -18.56 -6.23 0.95
CA GLY A 199 -19.39 -5.05 0.76
C GLY A 199 -19.80 -4.80 -0.68
N GLY A 200 -18.99 -5.25 -1.64
CA GLY A 200 -19.26 -5.11 -3.06
C GLY A 200 -18.24 -5.79 -3.94
N TYR A 201 -18.46 -5.71 -5.25
CA TYR A 201 -17.48 -6.12 -6.25
C TYR A 201 -17.79 -5.52 -7.63
N PHE A 202 -16.74 -5.42 -8.43
CA PHE A 202 -16.79 -5.29 -9.88
C PHE A 202 -16.44 -6.63 -10.54
N SER A 203 -17.03 -6.94 -11.68
CA SER A 203 -16.72 -8.16 -12.45
C SER A 203 -16.43 -7.83 -13.91
N PRO A 204 -15.19 -7.99 -14.39
CA PRO A 204 -14.84 -7.81 -15.79
C PRO A 204 -15.67 -8.68 -16.74
N GLY A 205 -15.93 -9.94 -16.36
CA GLY A 205 -16.71 -10.87 -17.17
C GLY A 205 -18.17 -10.48 -17.31
N MET A 206 -18.78 -9.94 -16.26
CA MET A 206 -20.17 -9.46 -16.31
C MET A 206 -20.26 -8.10 -17.02
N SER A 207 -19.21 -7.29 -16.94
CA SER A 207 -19.14 -5.97 -17.58
C SER A 207 -18.84 -6.02 -19.08
N ALA A 208 -18.74 -7.21 -19.66
CA ALA A 208 -18.58 -7.37 -21.11
C ALA A 208 -19.79 -6.86 -21.92
N SER A 209 -20.96 -6.79 -21.31
CA SER A 209 -22.22 -6.40 -21.96
C SER A 209 -22.97 -5.30 -21.25
N ARG A 210 -22.45 -4.81 -20.12
CA ARG A 210 -23.05 -3.77 -19.26
C ARG A 210 -22.01 -3.16 -18.35
N GLU A 211 -22.19 -1.92 -17.95
CA GLU A 211 -21.37 -1.24 -16.95
C GLU A 211 -22.00 -1.41 -15.58
N ALA A 212 -21.62 -2.48 -14.86
CA ALA A 212 -22.24 -2.81 -13.57
C ALA A 212 -21.22 -2.89 -12.44
N ILE A 213 -21.62 -2.36 -11.29
CA ILE A 213 -20.99 -2.61 -9.98
C ILE A 213 -22.03 -3.25 -9.06
N PHE A 214 -21.57 -4.07 -8.14
CA PHE A 214 -22.41 -4.89 -7.29
C PHE A 214 -22.15 -4.54 -5.82
N ILE A 215 -23.23 -4.31 -5.06
CA ILE A 215 -23.18 -3.86 -3.66
C ILE A 215 -24.02 -4.80 -2.81
N ASP A 216 -23.52 -5.19 -1.64
CA ASP A 216 -24.32 -5.97 -0.70
C ASP A 216 -25.44 -5.11 -0.09
N ILE A 217 -26.67 -5.60 -0.19
CA ILE A 217 -27.85 -4.89 0.32
C ILE A 217 -27.86 -4.83 1.84
N ASP A 218 -27.26 -5.80 2.51
CA ASP A 218 -27.23 -5.88 3.96
C ASP A 218 -26.22 -4.88 4.55
N ASP A 219 -25.25 -4.41 3.75
CA ASP A 219 -24.31 -3.34 4.08
C ASP A 219 -24.80 -1.94 3.66
N ALA A 220 -25.70 -1.87 2.68
CA ALA A 220 -26.17 -0.63 2.10
C ALA A 220 -26.75 0.40 3.12
N PRO A 221 -27.40 0.01 4.22
CA PRO A 221 -27.89 0.96 5.23
C PRO A 221 -26.78 1.59 6.11
N LEU A 222 -25.57 1.06 6.08
CA LEU A 222 -24.48 1.48 6.96
C LEU A 222 -23.89 2.81 6.48
N VAL A 223 -23.47 3.65 7.43
CA VAL A 223 -23.01 5.04 7.15
C VAL A 223 -21.81 5.05 6.18
N TRP A 224 -20.94 4.08 6.31
CA TRP A 224 -19.72 3.96 5.50
C TRP A 224 -19.93 3.27 4.13
N SER A 225 -21.11 2.75 3.83
CA SER A 225 -21.37 2.01 2.58
C SER A 225 -21.13 2.80 1.29
N LYS A 226 -21.17 4.13 1.34
CA LYS A 226 -20.84 4.99 0.19
C LYS A 226 -19.37 4.84 -0.27
N VAL A 227 -18.48 4.47 0.62
CA VAL A 227 -17.07 4.20 0.30
C VAL A 227 -16.96 3.09 -0.74
N ILE A 228 -17.83 2.06 -0.64
CA ILE A 228 -17.88 0.95 -1.59
C ILE A 228 -18.28 1.42 -2.99
N LEU A 229 -19.23 2.34 -3.12
CA LEU A 229 -19.63 2.88 -4.43
C LEU A 229 -18.43 3.48 -5.18
N ALA A 230 -17.58 4.22 -4.48
CA ALA A 230 -16.39 4.80 -5.09
C ALA A 230 -15.33 3.73 -5.39
N HIS A 231 -15.14 2.80 -4.48
CA HIS A 231 -14.19 1.69 -4.63
C HIS A 231 -14.53 0.85 -5.87
N GLU A 232 -15.76 0.37 -5.99
CA GLU A 232 -16.16 -0.50 -7.10
C GLU A 232 -16.27 0.25 -8.43
N LEU A 233 -16.66 1.52 -8.42
CA LEU A 233 -16.64 2.34 -9.64
C LEU A 233 -15.20 2.54 -10.15
N GLN A 234 -14.21 2.68 -9.26
CA GLN A 234 -12.82 2.79 -9.69
C GLN A 234 -12.39 1.54 -10.47
N HIS A 235 -12.68 0.34 -9.97
CA HIS A 235 -12.37 -0.90 -10.67
C HIS A 235 -13.00 -0.97 -12.07
N LEU A 236 -14.26 -0.55 -12.20
CA LEU A 236 -14.95 -0.50 -13.49
C LEU A 236 -14.23 0.45 -14.46
N LEU A 237 -13.88 1.65 -13.99
CA LEU A 237 -13.20 2.66 -14.80
C LEU A 237 -11.78 2.23 -15.15
N HIS A 238 -11.02 1.71 -14.19
CA HIS A 238 -9.65 1.26 -14.38
C HIS A 238 -9.57 0.07 -15.34
N ASN A 239 -10.48 -0.90 -15.22
CA ASN A 239 -10.57 -2.01 -16.16
C ASN A 239 -10.81 -1.57 -17.61
N ALA A 240 -11.50 -0.44 -17.83
CA ALA A 240 -11.68 0.13 -19.16
C ALA A 240 -10.41 0.84 -19.70
N LEU A 241 -9.46 1.17 -18.84
CA LEU A 241 -8.17 1.79 -19.19
C LEU A 241 -7.08 0.75 -19.32
N ASP A 242 -6.85 -0.02 -18.26
CA ASP A 242 -5.88 -1.12 -18.17
C ASP A 242 -6.48 -2.33 -17.44
N PRO A 243 -7.04 -3.30 -18.18
CA PRO A 243 -7.64 -4.50 -17.58
C PRO A 243 -6.61 -5.47 -16.97
N TYR A 244 -5.32 -5.26 -17.23
CA TYR A 244 -4.24 -6.15 -16.81
C TYR A 244 -3.38 -5.59 -15.69
N GLU A 245 -3.76 -4.45 -15.13
CA GLU A 245 -3.02 -3.86 -14.02
C GLU A 245 -2.91 -4.84 -12.83
N ASN A 246 -1.76 -4.81 -12.16
CA ASN A 246 -1.50 -5.64 -10.98
C ASN A 246 -2.48 -5.33 -9.86
N ILE A 247 -2.96 -6.38 -9.19
CA ILE A 247 -4.04 -6.27 -8.20
C ILE A 247 -3.69 -5.31 -7.05
N TRP A 248 -2.45 -5.29 -6.60
CA TRP A 248 -2.06 -4.39 -5.50
C TRP A 248 -2.15 -2.89 -5.86
N ILE A 249 -1.96 -2.55 -7.15
CA ILE A 249 -2.19 -1.18 -7.65
C ILE A 249 -3.68 -0.93 -7.83
N ASP A 250 -4.40 -1.88 -8.41
CA ASP A 250 -5.82 -1.73 -8.69
C ASP A 250 -6.64 -1.55 -7.40
N GLU A 251 -6.40 -2.38 -6.38
CA GLU A 251 -7.06 -2.27 -5.07
C GLU A 251 -6.59 -1.02 -4.29
N GLY A 252 -5.30 -0.70 -4.36
CA GLY A 252 -4.79 0.56 -3.79
C GLY A 252 -5.40 1.79 -4.43
N ALA A 253 -5.66 1.76 -5.75
CA ALA A 253 -6.33 2.83 -6.48
C ALA A 253 -7.83 2.92 -6.14
N ALA A 254 -8.48 1.79 -5.82
CA ALA A 254 -9.86 1.76 -5.39
C ALA A 254 -10.05 2.36 -3.98
N ASP A 255 -9.16 2.05 -3.04
CA ASP A 255 -9.14 2.72 -1.74
C ASP A 255 -8.77 4.21 -1.87
N MET A 256 -7.85 4.56 -2.78
CA MET A 256 -7.56 5.96 -3.09
C MET A 256 -8.78 6.67 -3.66
N ALA A 257 -9.56 6.04 -4.53
CA ALA A 257 -10.80 6.62 -5.06
C ALA A 257 -11.82 6.90 -3.97
N ALA A 258 -11.96 5.98 -3.01
CA ALA A 258 -12.79 6.19 -1.83
C ALA A 258 -12.30 7.38 -0.99
N PHE A 259 -10.97 7.49 -0.77
CA PHE A 259 -10.36 8.61 -0.08
C PHE A 259 -10.56 9.94 -0.81
N LEU A 260 -10.41 9.96 -2.13
CA LEU A 260 -10.64 11.16 -2.96
C LEU A 260 -12.09 11.66 -2.88
N CYS A 261 -13.05 10.75 -2.71
CA CYS A 261 -14.46 11.11 -2.60
C CYS A 261 -14.88 11.54 -1.19
N PHE A 262 -14.32 10.92 -0.15
CA PHE A 262 -14.87 11.01 1.21
C PHE A 262 -13.84 11.36 2.30
N GLY A 263 -12.56 11.48 1.95
CA GLY A 263 -11.50 11.60 2.94
C GLY A 263 -11.26 10.30 3.71
N GLY A 264 -10.73 10.42 4.93
CA GLY A 264 -10.51 9.26 5.81
C GLY A 264 -11.83 8.65 6.28
N SER A 265 -11.87 7.33 6.35
CA SER A 265 -13.00 6.55 6.86
C SER A 265 -12.49 5.43 7.76
N SER A 266 -13.37 4.84 8.57
CA SER A 266 -13.02 3.71 9.44
C SER A 266 -12.43 2.54 8.64
N THR A 267 -12.96 2.25 7.46
CA THR A 267 -12.44 1.23 6.54
C THR A 267 -11.01 1.55 6.12
N LEU A 268 -10.78 2.75 5.59
CA LEU A 268 -9.44 3.16 5.12
C LEU A 268 -8.42 3.24 6.27
N TYR A 269 -8.82 3.72 7.45
CA TYR A 269 -7.95 3.67 8.64
C TYR A 269 -7.62 2.23 9.01
N GLY A 270 -8.60 1.31 8.96
CA GLY A 270 -8.39 -0.11 9.20
C GLY A 270 -7.38 -0.71 8.23
N HIS A 271 -7.51 -0.44 6.93
CA HIS A 271 -6.62 -0.94 5.89
C HIS A 271 -5.17 -0.45 6.10
N VAL A 272 -4.97 0.87 6.22
CA VAL A 272 -3.63 1.45 6.40
C VAL A 272 -3.00 0.99 7.71
N ASN A 273 -3.74 1.02 8.81
CA ASN A 273 -3.22 0.66 10.12
C ASN A 273 -2.90 -0.84 10.22
N ALA A 274 -3.63 -1.70 9.49
CA ALA A 274 -3.28 -3.10 9.34
C ALA A 274 -1.92 -3.28 8.66
N TRP A 275 -1.63 -2.50 7.60
CA TRP A 275 -0.32 -2.58 6.94
C TRP A 275 0.78 -1.94 7.79
N THR A 276 0.59 -0.76 8.34
CA THR A 276 1.63 -0.06 9.11
C THR A 276 2.03 -0.77 10.39
N THR A 277 1.16 -1.58 10.97
CA THR A 277 1.45 -2.47 12.11
C THR A 277 2.05 -3.81 11.70
N ALA A 278 1.91 -4.19 10.44
CA ALA A 278 2.44 -5.43 9.87
C ALA A 278 3.19 -5.15 8.55
N SER A 279 3.99 -4.09 8.53
CA SER A 279 4.70 -3.61 7.35
C SER A 279 5.74 -4.59 6.80
N HIS A 280 6.07 -5.65 7.53
CA HIS A 280 6.85 -6.78 7.04
C HIS A 280 6.14 -7.56 5.92
N HIS A 281 4.85 -7.34 5.70
CA HIS A 281 4.13 -7.84 4.54
C HIS A 281 4.46 -7.02 3.29
N SER A 282 4.54 -7.74 2.18
CA SER A 282 4.86 -7.17 0.87
C SER A 282 3.82 -6.16 0.40
N VAL A 283 4.27 -5.04 -0.16
CA VAL A 283 3.39 -4.13 -0.92
C VAL A 283 3.05 -4.72 -2.30
N ARG A 284 3.94 -5.52 -2.90
CA ARG A 284 3.83 -6.04 -4.27
C ARG A 284 3.20 -7.43 -4.38
N TRP A 285 2.98 -8.11 -3.26
CA TRP A 285 2.34 -9.42 -3.23
C TRP A 285 0.95 -9.34 -2.62
N TRP A 286 -0.04 -9.52 -3.46
CA TRP A 286 -1.42 -9.58 -3.01
C TRP A 286 -1.77 -10.96 -2.46
N ASN A 287 -1.91 -11.06 -1.15
CA ASN A 287 -2.23 -12.30 -0.43
C ASN A 287 -3.58 -12.26 0.30
N GLN A 288 -4.50 -11.39 -0.10
CA GLN A 288 -5.86 -11.28 0.44
C GLN A 288 -5.94 -10.81 1.90
N ARG A 289 -4.94 -10.10 2.37
CA ARG A 289 -4.94 -9.53 3.71
C ARG A 289 -5.50 -8.11 3.66
N ILE A 290 -6.09 -7.67 4.77
CA ILE A 290 -6.46 -6.25 4.94
C ILE A 290 -5.25 -5.33 4.74
N ALA A 291 -4.09 -5.74 5.23
CA ALA A 291 -2.84 -5.01 5.06
C ALA A 291 -2.46 -4.77 3.59
N ASP A 292 -2.84 -5.66 2.67
CA ASP A 292 -2.50 -5.53 1.25
C ASP A 292 -3.23 -4.33 0.62
N TYR A 293 -4.49 -4.04 1.03
CA TYR A 293 -5.21 -2.83 0.63
C TYR A 293 -4.48 -1.56 1.11
N GLY A 294 -4.16 -1.52 2.41
CA GLY A 294 -3.54 -0.35 3.03
C GLY A 294 -2.16 -0.04 2.48
N GLY A 295 -1.34 -1.07 2.21
CA GLY A 295 -0.01 -0.90 1.62
C GLY A 295 -0.07 -0.30 0.21
N GLY A 296 -0.96 -0.81 -0.64
CA GLY A 296 -1.19 -0.28 -1.99
C GLY A 296 -1.72 1.15 -1.96
N PHE A 297 -2.73 1.41 -1.14
CA PHE A 297 -3.35 2.72 -1.01
C PHE A 297 -2.36 3.81 -0.57
N ILE A 298 -1.65 3.61 0.55
CA ILE A 298 -0.71 4.62 1.05
C ILE A 298 0.48 4.83 0.11
N PHE A 299 0.88 3.80 -0.63
CA PHE A 299 1.91 3.93 -1.65
C PHE A 299 1.44 4.82 -2.81
N LEU A 300 0.21 4.64 -3.30
CA LEU A 300 -0.35 5.49 -4.35
C LEU A 300 -0.58 6.93 -3.89
N LEU A 301 -0.96 7.15 -2.63
CA LEU A 301 -1.01 8.51 -2.07
C LEU A 301 0.37 9.18 -2.07
N TYR A 302 1.43 8.44 -1.71
CA TYR A 302 2.79 8.95 -1.79
C TYR A 302 3.19 9.33 -3.23
N LEU A 303 2.85 8.50 -4.22
CA LEU A 303 3.08 8.82 -5.63
C LEU A 303 2.31 10.08 -6.05
N ALA A 304 1.03 10.18 -5.66
CA ALA A 304 0.21 11.34 -5.97
C ALA A 304 0.83 12.61 -5.38
N ASP A 305 1.24 12.58 -4.13
CA ASP A 305 1.80 13.73 -3.41
C ASP A 305 3.05 14.30 -4.10
N HIS A 306 3.91 13.43 -4.61
CA HIS A 306 5.21 13.82 -5.14
C HIS A 306 5.30 13.89 -6.67
N LEU A 307 4.37 13.30 -7.42
CA LEU A 307 4.46 13.18 -8.88
C LEU A 307 3.44 14.02 -9.64
N GLY A 308 2.62 14.84 -8.96
CA GLY A 308 1.71 15.79 -9.59
C GLY A 308 0.23 15.53 -9.35
N GLY A 309 -0.11 14.88 -8.26
CA GLY A 309 -1.48 14.73 -7.78
C GLY A 309 -2.36 13.85 -8.65
N GLY A 310 -3.61 14.22 -8.76
CA GLY A 310 -4.59 13.51 -9.57
C GLY A 310 -4.19 13.26 -11.01
N PRO A 311 -3.63 14.24 -11.74
CA PRO A 311 -3.11 14.01 -13.08
C PRO A 311 -2.04 12.92 -13.17
N ALA A 312 -1.21 12.74 -12.12
CA ALA A 312 -0.24 11.66 -12.07
C ALA A 312 -0.92 10.28 -11.91
N ILE A 313 -1.91 10.19 -11.03
CA ILE A 313 -2.68 8.96 -10.85
C ILE A 313 -3.48 8.61 -12.10
N ARG A 314 -4.08 9.61 -12.75
CA ARG A 314 -4.73 9.38 -14.04
C ARG A 314 -3.77 8.86 -15.10
N LYS A 315 -2.54 9.38 -15.14
CA LYS A 315 -1.52 8.92 -16.07
C LYS A 315 -1.12 7.47 -15.75
N LEU A 316 -0.95 7.11 -14.47
CA LEU A 316 -0.67 5.74 -14.06
C LEU A 316 -1.79 4.79 -14.50
N ALA A 317 -3.04 5.13 -14.23
CA ALA A 317 -4.19 4.32 -14.63
C ALA A 317 -4.38 4.17 -16.15
N GLN A 318 -3.78 5.05 -16.95
CA GLN A 318 -3.82 5.00 -18.42
C GLN A 318 -2.56 4.33 -19.02
N ASP A 319 -1.57 4.03 -18.21
CA ASP A 319 -0.33 3.37 -18.66
C ASP A 319 -0.61 1.88 -18.89
N SER A 320 -0.15 1.36 -20.00
CA SER A 320 -0.25 -0.08 -20.29
C SER A 320 0.89 -0.90 -19.68
N SER A 321 1.85 -0.25 -19.03
CA SER A 321 2.90 -0.88 -18.23
C SER A 321 2.36 -1.16 -16.85
N THR A 322 2.32 -2.43 -16.44
CA THR A 322 1.69 -2.83 -15.17
C THR A 322 2.67 -2.84 -14.00
N GLY A 323 2.15 -2.68 -12.79
CA GLY A 323 2.90 -2.83 -11.56
C GLY A 323 4.05 -1.84 -11.41
N ALA A 324 5.19 -2.33 -10.93
CA ALA A 324 6.38 -1.50 -10.73
C ALA A 324 6.84 -0.78 -12.00
N SER A 325 6.64 -1.37 -13.19
CA SER A 325 7.04 -0.74 -14.46
C SER A 325 6.24 0.52 -14.75
N GLY A 326 4.92 0.51 -14.52
CA GLY A 326 4.06 1.69 -14.67
C GLY A 326 4.46 2.81 -13.70
N ILE A 327 4.81 2.43 -12.46
CA ILE A 327 5.30 3.39 -11.45
C ILE A 327 6.63 4.02 -11.87
N GLU A 328 7.58 3.23 -12.39
CA GLU A 328 8.86 3.74 -12.91
C GLU A 328 8.67 4.68 -14.10
N ASP A 329 7.75 4.36 -15.01
CA ASP A 329 7.43 5.21 -16.16
C ASP A 329 6.78 6.51 -15.72
N LEU A 330 5.90 6.47 -14.72
CA LEU A 330 5.35 7.68 -14.10
C LEU A 330 6.45 8.52 -13.44
N ALA A 331 7.34 7.94 -12.64
CA ALA A 331 8.39 8.65 -11.94
C ALA A 331 9.44 9.26 -12.87
N ARG A 332 9.72 8.61 -14.01
CA ARG A 332 10.59 9.14 -15.07
C ARG A 332 9.95 10.29 -15.85
N ASN A 333 8.63 10.28 -15.95
CA ASN A 333 7.84 11.25 -16.71
C ASN A 333 6.62 11.73 -15.91
N PRO A 334 6.81 12.40 -14.76
CA PRO A 334 5.70 12.82 -13.91
C PRO A 334 4.89 13.95 -14.56
N VAL A 335 3.72 14.24 -13.99
CA VAL A 335 2.84 15.31 -14.46
C VAL A 335 2.98 16.52 -13.53
N GLY A 336 3.75 17.52 -13.98
CA GLY A 336 3.91 18.76 -13.21
C GLY A 336 4.95 18.70 -12.07
N ALA A 337 5.66 17.58 -11.92
CA ALA A 337 6.75 17.41 -10.98
C ALA A 337 8.09 17.21 -11.69
N THR A 338 9.19 17.25 -10.92
CA THR A 338 10.53 17.00 -11.47
C THR A 338 10.75 15.52 -11.75
N PRO A 339 11.16 15.11 -12.97
CA PRO A 339 11.46 13.71 -13.26
C PRO A 339 12.49 13.10 -12.31
N GLY A 340 12.12 12.00 -11.67
CA GLY A 340 12.96 11.27 -10.72
C GLY A 340 13.10 11.95 -9.34
N VAL A 341 12.18 12.85 -8.95
CA VAL A 341 12.22 13.53 -7.65
C VAL A 341 12.20 12.53 -6.48
N ILE A 342 11.45 11.43 -6.60
CA ILE A 342 11.39 10.34 -5.62
C ILE A 342 12.20 9.10 -6.01
N GLY A 343 13.06 9.21 -7.02
CA GLY A 343 13.75 8.08 -7.65
C GLY A 343 13.26 7.83 -9.07
N ARG A 344 13.96 6.95 -9.80
CA ARG A 344 13.62 6.58 -11.18
C ARG A 344 13.34 5.11 -11.35
N ASP A 345 13.94 4.31 -10.50
CA ASP A 345 13.78 2.87 -10.44
C ASP A 345 12.97 2.51 -9.21
N PHE A 346 12.24 1.41 -9.27
CA PHE A 346 11.30 1.04 -8.21
C PHE A 346 11.96 0.96 -6.83
N ILE A 347 13.21 0.49 -6.76
CA ILE A 347 13.94 0.40 -5.48
C ILE A 347 14.14 1.78 -4.83
N ASP A 348 14.50 2.81 -5.59
CA ASP A 348 14.67 4.16 -5.07
C ASP A 348 13.34 4.75 -4.60
N ILE A 349 12.28 4.55 -5.41
CA ILE A 349 10.93 5.02 -5.10
C ILE A 349 10.43 4.34 -3.83
N TYR A 350 10.58 3.03 -3.74
CA TYR A 350 10.19 2.24 -2.58
C TYR A 350 10.95 2.64 -1.32
N THR A 351 12.25 2.87 -1.43
CA THR A 351 13.09 3.36 -0.32
C THR A 351 12.57 4.69 0.22
N ASN A 352 12.32 5.67 -0.65
CA ASN A 352 11.83 6.97 -0.23
C ASN A 352 10.40 6.91 0.33
N PHE A 353 9.55 6.05 -0.24
CA PHE A 353 8.23 5.76 0.31
C PHE A 353 8.29 5.17 1.72
N THR A 354 9.15 4.16 1.96
CA THR A 354 9.27 3.54 3.30
C THR A 354 9.79 4.52 4.34
N ILE A 355 10.70 5.43 3.95
CA ILE A 355 11.13 6.53 4.81
C ILE A 355 9.95 7.45 5.13
N ALA A 356 9.20 7.89 4.12
CA ALA A 356 8.04 8.76 4.29
C ALA A 356 6.97 8.11 5.19
N ALA A 357 6.61 6.85 4.94
CA ALA A 357 5.63 6.12 5.74
C ALA A 357 6.08 5.86 7.19
N THR A 358 7.41 5.89 7.45
CA THR A 358 7.98 5.74 8.79
C THR A 358 8.06 7.07 9.54
N LEU A 359 8.48 8.13 8.87
CA LEU A 359 8.81 9.40 9.53
C LEU A 359 7.70 10.43 9.44
N ASP A 360 7.03 10.49 8.30
CA ASP A 360 6.12 11.57 7.93
C ASP A 360 6.73 12.94 8.28
N SER A 361 7.89 13.20 7.68
CA SER A 361 8.71 14.37 7.99
C SER A 361 8.38 15.52 7.02
N ASP A 362 8.42 16.74 7.50
CA ASP A 362 8.29 17.95 6.68
C ASP A 362 9.46 18.15 5.69
N GLN A 363 10.41 17.21 5.61
CA GLN A 363 11.60 17.28 4.77
C GLN A 363 11.37 16.69 3.37
N GLY A 364 10.64 17.40 2.52
CA GLY A 364 10.51 17.04 1.11
C GLY A 364 9.94 15.63 0.91
N ILE A 365 10.69 14.76 0.26
CA ILE A 365 10.23 13.40 -0.10
C ILE A 365 10.14 12.41 1.07
N TYR A 366 10.50 12.80 2.27
CA TYR A 366 10.47 11.95 3.48
C TYR A 366 9.19 12.09 4.30
N GLY A 367 8.16 12.67 3.74
CA GLY A 367 6.84 12.79 4.34
C GLY A 367 5.74 12.84 3.27
N MET A 368 4.50 12.98 3.73
CA MET A 368 3.30 13.09 2.93
C MET A 368 2.62 14.42 3.22
N SER A 369 2.70 15.38 2.29
CA SER A 369 2.17 16.74 2.50
C SER A 369 0.64 16.77 2.63
N ASN A 370 -0.03 15.78 2.03
CA ASN A 370 -1.49 15.72 1.95
C ASN A 370 -2.10 14.67 2.88
N LEU A 371 -1.29 14.03 3.71
CA LEU A 371 -1.74 13.02 4.66
C LEU A 371 -0.89 13.11 5.92
N TYR A 372 -1.53 13.36 7.06
CA TYR A 372 -0.84 13.29 8.34
C TYR A 372 -0.90 11.87 8.91
N LEU A 373 0.28 11.29 9.18
CA LEU A 373 0.42 9.99 9.80
C LEU A 373 0.73 10.14 11.30
N THR A 374 -0.16 9.69 12.15
CA THR A 374 0.04 9.74 13.61
C THR A 374 1.17 8.79 14.05
N PRO A 375 1.94 9.15 15.11
CA PRO A 375 3.01 8.29 15.59
C PRO A 375 2.56 6.91 16.12
N ALA A 376 1.31 6.79 16.53
CA ALA A 376 0.73 5.55 17.06
C ALA A 376 -0.63 5.31 16.40
N CYS A 377 -0.93 4.05 16.11
CA CYS A 377 -2.19 3.67 15.47
C CYS A 377 -3.36 3.84 16.43
N GLY A 378 -4.37 4.54 15.94
CA GLY A 378 -5.68 4.71 16.54
C GLY A 378 -6.75 4.18 15.59
N SER A 379 -7.99 4.26 16.00
CA SER A 379 -9.12 3.79 15.19
C SER A 379 -9.70 4.86 14.26
N SER A 380 -9.22 6.10 14.36
CA SER A 380 -9.75 7.26 13.61
C SER A 380 -8.68 8.05 12.87
N ASP A 381 -7.47 7.52 12.76
CA ASP A 381 -6.35 8.20 12.12
C ASP A 381 -5.47 7.20 11.37
N PHE A 382 -4.85 7.64 10.31
CA PHE A 382 -3.76 6.89 9.67
C PHE A 382 -2.51 6.96 10.54
N CYS A 383 -1.81 5.86 10.75
CA CYS A 383 -0.57 5.85 11.51
C CYS A 383 0.66 5.58 10.65
N ARG A 384 1.81 5.99 11.14
CA ARG A 384 3.13 5.66 10.60
C ARG A 384 3.43 4.17 10.73
N ILE A 385 4.38 3.67 9.97
CA ILE A 385 4.92 2.32 10.20
C ILE A 385 5.37 2.21 11.65
N GLN A 386 4.86 1.18 12.32
CA GLN A 386 5.22 0.91 13.70
C GLN A 386 6.55 0.15 13.76
N PRO A 387 7.49 0.53 14.63
CA PRO A 387 8.75 -0.18 14.74
C PRO A 387 8.52 -1.61 15.26
N ALA A 388 9.20 -2.57 14.64
CA ALA A 388 9.25 -3.95 15.11
C ALA A 388 9.84 -4.05 16.52
N ASP A 389 10.81 -3.16 16.81
CA ASP A 389 11.40 -3.06 18.13
C ASP A 389 11.96 -1.66 18.38
N THR A 390 12.07 -1.29 19.65
CA THR A 390 12.57 0.02 20.08
C THR A 390 13.55 -0.14 21.24
N ASN A 391 14.70 0.54 21.16
CA ASN A 391 15.62 0.60 22.29
C ASN A 391 15.88 2.04 22.76
N ASN A 392 15.66 2.27 24.03
CA ASN A 392 15.96 3.50 24.77
C ASN A 392 16.74 3.25 26.07
N ASP A 393 17.12 2.00 26.34
CA ASP A 393 17.88 1.59 27.52
C ASP A 393 19.15 0.84 27.10
N TRP A 394 20.29 1.46 27.37
CA TRP A 394 21.61 1.00 26.91
C TRP A 394 22.45 0.42 28.05
N VAL A 395 21.91 -0.54 28.76
CA VAL A 395 22.66 -1.27 29.81
C VAL A 395 23.76 -2.15 29.21
N GLY A 396 23.62 -2.57 27.95
CA GLY A 396 24.57 -3.38 27.21
C GLY A 396 24.31 -3.35 25.70
N PRO A 397 24.91 -4.26 24.93
CA PRO A 397 24.49 -4.49 23.56
C PRO A 397 23.02 -4.89 23.49
N TRP A 398 22.32 -4.39 22.49
CA TRP A 398 20.94 -4.74 22.20
C TRP A 398 20.85 -5.62 20.97
N SER A 399 19.84 -6.49 20.91
CA SER A 399 19.54 -7.28 19.73
C SER A 399 18.06 -7.55 19.59
N SER A 400 17.57 -7.56 18.34
CA SER A 400 16.26 -8.03 17.95
C SER A 400 16.45 -9.10 16.87
N MET A 401 15.93 -10.29 17.11
CA MET A 401 16.23 -11.50 16.35
C MET A 401 14.95 -12.08 15.75
N GLY A 402 15.09 -12.71 14.57
CA GLY A 402 13.98 -13.44 13.96
C GLY A 402 12.92 -12.55 13.33
N ASN A 403 13.28 -11.32 12.93
CA ASN A 403 12.34 -10.39 12.32
C ASN A 403 12.02 -10.83 10.89
N PHE A 404 10.84 -11.41 10.71
CA PHE A 404 10.37 -11.89 9.43
C PHE A 404 10.06 -10.73 8.48
N VAL A 405 10.38 -10.89 7.19
CA VAL A 405 10.08 -9.92 6.14
C VAL A 405 9.80 -10.63 4.82
N GLU A 406 8.69 -10.29 4.19
CA GLU A 406 8.38 -10.70 2.81
C GLU A 406 9.17 -9.85 1.82
N GLY A 407 9.36 -10.35 0.60
CA GLY A 407 9.93 -9.54 -0.48
C GLY A 407 9.10 -8.26 -0.66
N TRP A 408 9.76 -7.10 -0.65
CA TRP A 408 9.10 -5.78 -0.65
C TRP A 408 8.22 -5.51 0.58
N GLY A 409 8.51 -6.19 1.69
CA GLY A 409 8.09 -5.80 3.03
C GLY A 409 9.20 -5.02 3.73
N VAL A 410 8.87 -4.31 4.80
CA VAL A 410 9.80 -3.46 5.54
C VAL A 410 9.77 -3.78 7.04
N GLN A 411 10.95 -3.81 7.66
CA GLN A 411 11.12 -3.88 9.11
C GLN A 411 11.80 -2.59 9.60
N VAL A 412 11.29 -2.05 10.67
CA VAL A 412 11.75 -0.76 11.22
C VAL A 412 12.16 -0.92 12.67
N PHE A 413 13.30 -0.34 13.03
CA PHE A 413 13.85 -0.36 14.39
C PHE A 413 14.13 1.07 14.82
N LYS A 414 13.73 1.41 16.05
CA LYS A 414 13.90 2.76 16.60
C LYS A 414 14.89 2.79 17.76
N PHE A 415 15.81 3.74 17.72
CA PHE A 415 16.80 3.93 18.77
C PHE A 415 16.80 5.36 19.27
N THR A 416 16.76 5.53 20.59
CA THR A 416 16.99 6.81 21.26
C THR A 416 18.03 6.64 22.35
N PRO A 417 18.82 7.68 22.69
CA PRO A 417 19.89 7.55 23.68
C PRO A 417 19.39 7.32 25.11
N GLY A 418 18.13 7.65 25.41
CA GLY A 418 17.58 7.59 26.75
C GLY A 418 18.40 8.43 27.74
N SER A 419 18.76 7.84 28.89
CA SER A 419 19.64 8.46 29.91
C SER A 419 21.12 8.14 29.71
N ALA A 420 21.48 7.43 28.66
CA ALA A 420 22.85 6.99 28.44
C ALA A 420 23.77 8.16 28.04
N ALA A 421 25.02 8.16 28.50
CA ALA A 421 25.99 9.15 28.08
C ALA A 421 26.26 9.08 26.57
N PRO A 422 26.53 10.19 25.88
CA PRO A 422 26.81 10.18 24.46
C PRO A 422 27.94 9.20 24.07
N ALA A 423 27.73 8.41 23.04
CA ALA A 423 28.74 7.54 22.46
C ALA A 423 28.32 7.16 21.05
N PRO A 424 29.24 6.89 20.11
CA PRO A 424 28.88 6.38 18.80
C PRO A 424 28.04 5.10 18.91
N LEU A 425 27.05 4.94 18.03
CA LEU A 425 26.26 3.73 17.91
C LEU A 425 26.68 2.96 16.67
N THR A 426 27.02 1.70 16.83
CA THR A 426 27.27 0.77 15.74
C THR A 426 26.13 -0.23 15.67
N MET A 427 25.76 -0.59 14.45
CA MET A 427 24.68 -1.55 14.17
C MET A 427 25.17 -2.60 13.17
N ARG A 428 24.68 -3.81 13.37
CA ARG A 428 24.86 -4.92 12.45
C ARG A 428 23.51 -5.51 12.11
N PHE A 429 23.32 -5.78 10.83
CA PHE A 429 22.12 -6.38 10.26
C PHE A 429 22.55 -7.71 9.64
N THR A 430 21.86 -8.80 9.97
CA THR A 430 22.18 -10.13 9.44
C THR A 430 20.91 -10.73 8.86
N GLY A 431 20.86 -10.82 7.53
CA GLY A 431 19.78 -11.51 6.82
C GLY A 431 20.12 -12.97 6.58
N ASP A 432 19.10 -13.78 6.36
CA ASP A 432 19.24 -15.18 5.94
C ASP A 432 19.13 -15.37 4.43
N VAL A 433 18.78 -14.31 3.68
CA VAL A 433 18.67 -14.28 2.22
C VAL A 433 19.44 -13.10 1.63
N PRO A 434 20.00 -13.25 0.41
CA PRO A 434 20.58 -12.12 -0.31
C PRO A 434 19.49 -11.15 -0.78
N GLY A 435 19.82 -9.87 -0.92
CA GLY A 435 18.89 -8.83 -1.34
C GLY A 435 18.25 -8.06 -0.17
N MET A 436 18.74 -8.30 1.05
CA MET A 436 18.47 -7.36 2.14
C MET A 436 19.13 -6.03 1.83
N ASP A 437 18.41 -4.96 2.12
CA ASP A 437 18.84 -3.57 1.94
C ASP A 437 18.26 -2.68 3.04
N GLY A 438 18.70 -1.43 3.14
CA GLY A 438 18.17 -0.54 4.15
C GLY A 438 18.90 0.78 4.31
N VAL A 439 18.30 1.63 5.13
CA VAL A 439 18.81 2.97 5.44
C VAL A 439 18.74 3.27 6.92
N ILE A 440 19.62 4.13 7.36
CA ILE A 440 19.57 4.77 8.68
C ILE A 440 19.11 6.21 8.49
N MET A 441 18.03 6.57 9.16
CA MET A 441 17.58 7.95 9.28
C MET A 441 17.95 8.47 10.67
N SER A 442 18.88 9.42 10.71
CA SER A 442 19.41 10.01 11.93
C SER A 442 18.84 11.40 12.12
N ARG A 443 18.12 11.65 13.22
CA ARG A 443 17.60 12.99 13.54
C ARG A 443 18.67 13.80 14.28
N ALA A 444 18.98 14.97 13.74
CA ALA A 444 19.90 15.90 14.39
C ALA A 444 19.25 16.54 15.65
N ALA A 445 19.95 16.49 16.77
CA ALA A 445 19.46 17.07 18.03
C ALA A 445 19.34 18.61 18.00
N ALA A 446 20.06 19.27 17.07
CA ALA A 446 20.12 20.73 17.00
C ALA A 446 18.89 21.36 16.33
N ASP A 447 18.36 20.75 15.28
CA ASP A 447 17.30 21.31 14.43
C ASP A 447 16.18 20.32 14.11
N GLY A 448 16.32 19.07 14.54
CA GLY A 448 15.32 18.01 14.30
C GLY A 448 15.31 17.44 12.89
N LEU A 449 16.25 17.87 12.03
CA LEU A 449 16.30 17.39 10.65
C LEU A 449 16.87 15.98 10.56
N TYR A 450 16.34 15.20 9.64
CA TYR A 450 16.81 13.84 9.37
C TYR A 450 17.89 13.84 8.30
N THR A 451 18.91 13.00 8.52
CA THR A 451 19.95 12.68 7.54
C THR A 451 19.87 11.21 7.23
N ARG A 452 19.83 10.86 5.93
CA ARG A 452 19.88 9.50 5.43
C ARG A 452 21.33 9.02 5.30
N THR A 453 21.57 7.79 5.73
CA THR A 453 22.80 7.03 5.46
C THR A 453 22.39 5.64 5.02
N ASP A 454 22.88 5.18 3.88
CA ASP A 454 22.58 3.83 3.41
C ASP A 454 23.35 2.81 4.28
N ILE A 455 22.70 1.68 4.57
CA ILE A 455 23.35 0.57 5.26
C ILE A 455 24.24 -0.15 4.24
N ASN A 456 25.52 -0.34 4.60
CA ASN A 456 26.44 -1.04 3.69
C ASN A 456 26.25 -2.55 3.81
N PHE A 457 25.44 -3.13 2.92
CA PHE A 457 25.25 -4.56 2.83
C PHE A 457 26.30 -5.23 1.95
N ASN A 458 26.97 -6.23 2.50
CA ASN A 458 27.82 -7.15 1.76
C ASN A 458 27.19 -8.55 1.81
N GLY A 459 26.52 -8.94 0.73
CA GLY A 459 25.66 -10.13 0.72
C GLY A 459 24.44 -9.94 1.63
N ALA A 460 24.31 -10.77 2.67
CA ALA A 460 23.21 -10.70 3.63
C ALA A 460 23.57 -9.98 4.94
N VAL A 461 24.78 -9.44 5.05
CA VAL A 461 25.24 -8.74 6.26
C VAL A 461 25.46 -7.26 5.95
N GLY A 462 24.82 -6.40 6.73
CA GLY A 462 24.97 -4.96 6.65
C GLY A 462 25.51 -4.36 7.94
N THR A 463 26.20 -3.22 7.86
CA THR A 463 26.66 -2.47 9.02
C THR A 463 26.36 -0.99 8.86
N ALA A 464 26.23 -0.32 10.01
CA ALA A 464 26.11 1.13 10.07
C ALA A 464 26.77 1.69 11.32
N LEU A 465 27.26 2.94 11.21
CA LEU A 465 27.84 3.69 12.31
C LEU A 465 27.21 5.08 12.40
N VAL A 466 26.71 5.45 13.57
CA VAL A 466 26.22 6.80 13.87
C VAL A 466 27.14 7.44 14.92
N PRO A 467 28.08 8.31 14.54
CA PRO A 467 29.13 8.79 15.42
C PRO A 467 28.65 9.73 16.53
N GLY A 468 27.56 10.46 16.32
CA GLY A 468 27.06 11.49 17.21
C GLY A 468 25.91 11.10 18.12
N PHE A 469 25.64 9.81 18.32
CA PHE A 469 24.48 9.34 19.07
C PHE A 469 24.52 9.80 20.55
N GLY A 470 23.46 10.49 20.96
CA GLY A 470 23.28 11.04 22.30
C GLY A 470 23.74 12.48 22.47
N ASN A 471 24.37 13.11 21.46
CA ASN A 471 24.73 14.54 21.52
C ASN A 471 24.43 15.29 20.22
N LEU A 472 24.79 14.73 19.05
CA LEU A 472 24.48 15.30 17.74
C LEU A 472 23.23 14.67 17.13
N THR A 473 22.96 13.43 17.49
CA THR A 473 21.80 12.64 17.04
C THR A 473 21.02 12.18 18.26
N ASP A 474 19.73 12.47 18.31
CA ASP A 474 18.83 12.13 19.42
C ASP A 474 17.82 11.04 19.09
N GLU A 475 17.67 10.70 17.80
CA GLU A 475 16.79 9.62 17.33
C GLU A 475 17.37 8.98 16.07
N ILE A 476 17.24 7.68 15.99
CA ILE A 476 17.64 6.88 14.83
C ILE A 476 16.50 5.95 14.46
N TRP A 477 16.21 5.86 13.16
CA TRP A 477 15.36 4.85 12.58
C TRP A 477 16.20 4.02 11.61
N ALA A 478 16.35 2.73 11.89
CA ALA A 478 16.89 1.76 10.94
C ALA A 478 15.71 1.15 10.18
N ILE A 479 15.64 1.40 8.89
CA ILE A 479 14.58 0.95 7.99
C ILE A 479 15.20 -0.06 7.06
N THR A 480 14.77 -1.31 7.12
CA THR A 480 15.33 -2.42 6.35
C THR A 480 14.23 -3.13 5.58
N TRP A 481 14.53 -3.63 4.39
CA TRP A 481 13.60 -4.36 3.54
C TRP A 481 14.29 -5.49 2.80
N TYR A 482 13.50 -6.40 2.25
CA TYR A 482 14.00 -7.43 1.35
C TYR A 482 13.66 -7.05 -0.10
N ALA A 483 14.65 -6.59 -0.88
CA ALA A 483 14.52 -6.31 -2.30
C ALA A 483 14.51 -7.63 -3.09
N SER A 484 13.36 -8.31 -3.09
CA SER A 484 13.22 -9.58 -3.80
C SER A 484 13.31 -9.38 -5.30
N ILE A 485 14.01 -10.29 -5.99
CA ILE A 485 14.02 -10.38 -7.46
C ILE A 485 12.66 -10.79 -8.03
N LYS A 486 11.77 -11.37 -7.22
CA LYS A 486 10.40 -11.69 -7.63
C LYS A 486 9.60 -10.41 -7.65
N GLY A 487 8.96 -10.15 -8.79
CA GLY A 487 8.19 -8.94 -9.02
C GLY A 487 6.78 -9.00 -8.47
N ASP A 488 5.90 -8.27 -9.12
CA ASP A 488 4.48 -8.20 -8.78
C ASP A 488 3.80 -9.53 -8.97
N CYS A 489 3.00 -9.95 -8.02
CA CYS A 489 2.20 -11.14 -8.14
C CYS A 489 1.04 -11.19 -7.13
N ASP A 490 0.10 -12.05 -7.41
CA ASP A 490 -1.01 -12.38 -6.53
C ASP A 490 -0.94 -13.83 -6.04
N TYR A 491 -1.91 -14.19 -5.21
CA TYR A 491 -2.01 -15.54 -4.68
C TYR A 491 -2.07 -16.63 -5.77
N THR A 492 -2.65 -16.35 -6.94
CA THR A 492 -2.77 -17.32 -8.04
C THR A 492 -1.47 -17.48 -8.80
N SER A 493 -0.74 -16.40 -9.01
CA SER A 493 0.52 -16.40 -9.77
C SER A 493 1.74 -16.79 -8.92
N CYS A 494 1.76 -16.47 -7.64
CA CYS A 494 2.83 -16.77 -6.70
C CYS A 494 2.52 -17.90 -5.71
N GLY A 495 1.25 -18.17 -5.45
CA GLY A 495 0.82 -19.14 -4.44
C GLY A 495 1.32 -18.76 -3.05
N SER A 496 1.51 -19.76 -2.19
CA SER A 496 2.06 -19.57 -0.83
C SER A 496 3.59 -19.46 -0.76
N SER A 497 4.26 -19.35 -1.91
CA SER A 497 5.73 -19.40 -2.02
C SER A 497 6.35 -18.06 -2.40
N TYR A 498 5.76 -16.94 -1.97
CA TYR A 498 6.40 -15.64 -2.15
C TYR A 498 7.70 -15.59 -1.36
N PRO A 499 8.77 -14.96 -1.91
CA PRO A 499 10.05 -14.86 -1.23
C PRO A 499 9.90 -14.19 0.14
N GLN A 500 10.54 -14.76 1.13
CA GLN A 500 10.56 -14.27 2.51
C GLN A 500 11.96 -14.48 3.07
N GLY A 501 12.31 -13.66 4.04
CA GLY A 501 13.56 -13.73 4.76
C GLY A 501 13.38 -13.32 6.22
N VAL A 502 14.46 -13.43 6.94
CA VAL A 502 14.56 -12.99 8.33
C VAL A 502 15.71 -12.00 8.42
N ILE A 503 15.56 -10.95 9.20
CA ILE A 503 16.63 -10.03 9.53
C ILE A 503 16.82 -9.96 11.04
N ASP A 504 18.04 -10.17 11.48
CA ASP A 504 18.50 -9.97 12.84
C ASP A 504 19.22 -8.64 12.94
N VAL A 505 18.96 -7.91 14.00
CA VAL A 505 19.58 -6.59 14.22
C VAL A 505 20.26 -6.56 15.58
N GLU A 506 21.52 -6.20 15.56
CA GLU A 506 22.33 -5.96 16.76
C GLU A 506 22.77 -4.51 16.79
N ALA A 507 22.76 -3.89 17.97
CA ALA A 507 23.24 -2.53 18.16
C ALA A 507 24.05 -2.41 19.45
N ALA A 508 25.15 -1.66 19.39
CA ALA A 508 26.01 -1.45 20.54
C ALA A 508 26.58 -0.03 20.55
N ARG A 509 26.66 0.57 21.73
CA ARG A 509 27.34 1.84 21.92
C ARG A 509 28.84 1.62 22.10
N ILE A 510 29.64 2.38 21.38
CA ILE A 510 31.11 2.34 21.53
C ILE A 510 31.49 3.19 22.75
N THR A 511 31.48 2.57 23.92
CA THR A 511 31.79 3.24 25.19
C THR A 511 33.27 3.14 25.59
N SER A 512 34.00 2.27 24.90
CA SER A 512 35.44 2.10 25.11
C SER A 512 36.13 2.10 23.74
N PRO A 513 37.31 2.70 23.61
CA PRO A 513 38.08 2.61 22.41
C PRO A 513 38.41 1.14 22.11
N ALA A 514 38.53 0.81 20.84
CA ALA A 514 39.02 -0.50 20.44
C ALA A 514 40.41 -0.73 21.08
N THR A 515 40.58 -1.89 21.70
CA THR A 515 41.86 -2.26 22.30
C THR A 515 42.57 -3.19 21.32
N LEU A 516 43.76 -2.76 20.91
CA LEU A 516 44.65 -3.57 20.10
C LEU A 516 45.61 -4.29 21.03
N SER A 517 45.59 -5.59 21.06
CA SER A 517 46.55 -6.40 21.82
C SER A 517 47.43 -7.20 20.90
N LEU A 518 48.71 -7.19 21.14
CA LEU A 518 49.67 -8.03 20.45
C LEU A 518 49.37 -9.48 20.85
N ASN A 519 49.06 -10.34 19.85
CA ASN A 519 48.81 -11.74 20.07
C ASN A 519 50.08 -12.58 19.88
N SER A 520 50.81 -12.32 18.82
CA SER A 520 52.09 -12.97 18.56
C SER A 520 53.00 -12.11 17.71
N THR A 521 54.30 -12.38 17.82
CA THR A 521 55.30 -11.82 16.94
C THR A 521 56.27 -12.93 16.55
N VAL A 522 56.40 -13.17 15.25
CA VAL A 522 57.34 -14.13 14.68
C VAL A 522 58.37 -13.35 13.90
N LEU A 523 59.61 -13.54 14.22
CA LEU A 523 60.73 -12.97 13.50
C LEU A 523 61.31 -14.07 12.59
N ALA A 524 61.46 -13.78 11.32
CA ALA A 524 61.90 -14.74 10.33
C ALA A 524 63.02 -14.16 9.47
N ASP A 525 63.97 -15.02 9.15
CA ASP A 525 64.94 -14.88 8.06
C ASP A 525 64.35 -15.56 6.82
N ARG A 526 63.87 -14.80 5.87
CA ARG A 526 63.15 -15.35 4.70
C ARG A 526 64.09 -15.63 3.50
N ASP A 527 65.22 -14.95 3.43
CA ASP A 527 66.17 -15.13 2.34
C ASP A 527 67.31 -16.10 2.68
N GLY A 528 67.43 -16.51 3.96
CA GLY A 528 68.37 -17.52 4.43
C GLY A 528 69.79 -17.00 4.63
N ASP A 529 69.98 -15.69 4.75
CA ASP A 529 71.30 -15.07 4.96
C ASP A 529 71.71 -15.03 6.43
N SER A 530 70.90 -15.60 7.33
CA SER A 530 71.05 -15.63 8.77
C SER A 530 70.76 -14.27 9.47
N MET A 531 70.20 -13.32 8.76
CA MET A 531 69.71 -12.06 9.32
C MET A 531 68.20 -12.08 9.37
N ILE A 532 67.61 -11.54 10.43
CA ILE A 532 66.15 -11.40 10.53
C ILE A 532 65.72 -10.21 9.68
N ASP A 533 64.99 -10.48 8.63
CA ASP A 533 64.51 -9.48 7.68
C ASP A 533 63.01 -9.27 7.72
N THR A 534 62.27 -10.17 8.37
CA THR A 534 60.80 -10.16 8.42
C THR A 534 60.29 -10.30 9.85
N ALA A 535 59.26 -9.50 10.19
CA ALA A 535 58.49 -9.66 11.39
C ALA A 535 57.00 -9.87 11.04
N GLU A 536 56.48 -11.02 11.40
CA GLU A 536 55.03 -11.28 11.33
C GLU A 536 54.41 -10.93 12.68
N ILE A 537 53.48 -10.01 12.68
CA ILE A 537 52.85 -9.49 13.88
C ILE A 537 51.35 -9.75 13.83
N GLU A 538 50.85 -10.56 14.73
CA GLU A 538 49.42 -10.83 14.88
C GLU A 538 48.82 -9.96 16.00
N PHE A 539 47.78 -9.22 15.67
CA PHE A 539 47.04 -8.41 16.63
C PHE A 539 45.65 -8.98 16.87
N LYS A 540 45.21 -8.90 18.10
CA LYS A 540 43.81 -9.12 18.49
C LYS A 540 43.15 -7.79 18.77
N VAL A 541 42.08 -7.49 18.02
CA VAL A 541 41.24 -6.33 18.26
C VAL A 541 40.12 -6.74 19.20
N LEU A 542 39.95 -6.01 20.29
CA LEU A 542 38.84 -6.15 21.23
C LEU A 542 38.03 -4.87 21.17
N SER A 543 36.77 -4.96 20.75
CA SER A 543 35.83 -3.85 20.73
C SER A 543 34.44 -4.37 21.06
N ASN A 544 33.57 -3.50 21.57
CA ASN A 544 32.14 -3.75 21.68
C ASN A 544 31.37 -3.22 20.44
N ALA A 545 32.09 -2.85 19.39
CA ALA A 545 31.55 -2.39 18.13
C ALA A 545 31.58 -3.49 17.06
N PHE A 546 30.67 -3.38 16.08
CA PHE A 546 30.68 -4.21 14.87
C PHE A 546 31.46 -3.46 13.77
N PHE A 547 32.52 -4.08 13.22
CA PHE A 547 33.32 -3.50 12.15
C PHE A 547 33.35 -4.49 10.98
N GLU A 548 33.23 -3.98 9.76
CA GLU A 548 33.53 -4.74 8.53
C GLU A 548 34.98 -4.57 8.15
N ASP A 549 35.49 -3.34 8.24
CA ASP A 549 36.88 -3.00 7.95
C ASP A 549 37.47 -2.21 9.13
N LEU A 550 38.69 -2.54 9.51
CA LEU A 550 39.47 -1.85 10.49
C LEU A 550 40.78 -1.39 9.89
N ASP A 551 40.92 -0.08 9.69
CA ASP A 551 42.20 0.50 9.32
C ASP A 551 43.15 0.53 10.53
N VAL A 552 44.24 -0.23 10.45
CA VAL A 552 45.27 -0.26 11.49
C VAL A 552 46.52 0.43 10.97
N GLU A 553 46.82 1.60 11.49
CA GLU A 553 48.09 2.28 11.25
C GLU A 553 49.17 1.74 12.20
N LEU A 554 50.15 1.02 11.67
CA LEU A 554 51.29 0.54 12.40
C LEU A 554 52.46 1.53 12.29
N ARG A 555 52.80 2.20 13.40
CA ARG A 555 53.99 3.07 13.44
C ARG A 555 55.11 2.35 14.16
N LEU A 556 56.13 1.92 13.41
CA LEU A 556 57.34 1.35 13.97
C LEU A 556 58.27 2.47 14.43
N ARG A 557 58.76 2.36 15.65
CA ARG A 557 59.80 3.25 16.18
C ARG A 557 61.05 2.45 16.48
N VAL A 558 62.13 2.81 15.84
CA VAL A 558 63.47 2.27 16.16
C VAL A 558 64.26 3.34 16.84
N ALA A 559 64.78 3.03 18.04
CA ALA A 559 65.53 3.98 18.88
C ALA A 559 64.84 5.33 19.18
N GLY A 560 63.47 5.32 19.15
CA GLY A 560 62.66 6.52 19.42
C GLY A 560 62.26 7.34 18.19
N GLU A 561 62.74 6.99 17.02
CA GLU A 561 62.32 7.58 15.73
C GLU A 561 61.22 6.74 15.08
N VAL A 562 60.25 7.38 14.42
CA VAL A 562 59.24 6.71 13.58
C VAL A 562 59.86 6.41 12.23
N ILE A 563 59.87 5.17 11.84
CA ILE A 563 60.35 4.70 10.52
C ILE A 563 59.21 4.60 9.57
#